data_a142af825638c29bfc9e0a321a8e50e2
#
_entry.id   a142af825638c29bfc9e0a321a8e50e2
#
_cell.length_a   1.000
_cell.length_b   1.000
_cell.length_c   1.000
_cell.angle_alpha   90.00
_cell.angle_beta   90.00
_cell.angle_gamma   90.00
#
_symmetry.space_group_name_H-M   'P 1'
#
loop_
_entity.id
_entity.type
_entity.pdbx_description
1 polymer ?
#
loop_
_entity_poly.entity_id
_entity_poly.type
_entity_poly.pdbx_seq_one_letter_code
_entity_poly.pdbx_strand_id
1 'polypeptide(L)'
;MIKSFIFENFKSFEKAELNLEALTSLIGTNSSGKSNAIEGIHILADTATGLELGTILDGTRNMDSHIRGGSKSCCRFKTSAFKLGCLIDLDEKYDLYYYIKISTNKKVWVEEEALYKVVNGKTELAGGEKIFKTKLRSKESGDIQAEYNDKKASRNPDILCMRVSSVLAQLRTKLPQNTYRDRECFGYIELVLENLKKIFILNPVPSDMRDYVRITDTDLKENCENISAVLRHLCEDSEKKKELLKIVSDLPENEIKDIGFITTQLDDVIFALREKYINSSELFDAKKLSDGTLRC
;
A
#
# COMPACT_ATOMS: atom_id res chain seq x y z
N MET A 1 -8.31 6.49 -8.90
CA MET A 1 -6.99 6.65 -8.20
C MET A 1 -7.25 6.97 -6.73
N ILE A 2 -6.39 6.55 -5.79
CA ILE A 2 -6.49 6.96 -4.38
C ILE A 2 -6.03 8.43 -4.29
N LYS A 3 -6.87 9.28 -3.66
CA LYS A 3 -6.61 10.72 -3.47
C LYS A 3 -5.98 11.02 -2.11
N SER A 4 -6.40 10.30 -1.06
CA SER A 4 -5.82 10.48 0.26
C SER A 4 -5.95 9.23 1.13
N PHE A 5 -5.09 9.14 2.15
CA PHE A 5 -5.20 8.20 3.25
C PHE A 5 -5.54 8.94 4.54
N ILE A 6 -6.40 8.34 5.35
CA ILE A 6 -6.88 8.90 6.61
C ILE A 6 -6.48 7.97 7.76
N PHE A 7 -5.92 8.56 8.81
CA PHE A 7 -5.45 7.86 10.01
C PHE A 7 -6.12 8.48 11.23
N GLU A 8 -6.76 7.67 12.08
CA GLU A 8 -7.32 8.12 13.35
C GLU A 8 -6.91 7.16 14.48
N ASN A 9 -6.36 7.71 15.56
CA ASN A 9 -5.84 6.96 16.71
C ASN A 9 -4.83 5.87 16.35
N PHE A 10 -4.05 6.08 15.29
CA PHE A 10 -3.08 5.15 14.79
C PHE A 10 -1.65 5.61 15.12
N LYS A 11 -0.93 4.82 15.92
CA LYS A 11 0.45 5.12 16.35
C LYS A 11 0.62 6.57 16.85
N SER A 12 1.36 7.40 16.13
CA SER A 12 1.56 8.83 16.48
C SER A 12 0.37 9.72 16.08
N PHE A 13 -0.50 9.25 15.20
CA PHE A 13 -1.58 10.07 14.66
C PHE A 13 -2.83 10.02 15.54
N GLU A 14 -3.29 11.18 15.99
CA GLU A 14 -4.63 11.33 16.55
C GLU A 14 -5.67 11.40 15.44
N LYS A 15 -5.47 12.32 14.52
CA LYS A 15 -6.18 12.44 13.24
C LYS A 15 -5.21 13.05 12.24
N ALA A 16 -5.03 12.39 11.13
CA ALA A 16 -4.17 12.87 10.04
C ALA A 16 -4.75 12.43 8.69
N GLU A 17 -4.50 13.22 7.68
CA GLU A 17 -4.79 12.92 6.29
C GLU A 17 -3.52 13.12 5.46
N LEU A 18 -3.22 12.16 4.60
CA LEU A 18 -2.11 12.21 3.66
C LEU A 18 -2.69 12.28 2.25
N ASN A 19 -2.63 13.45 1.65
CA ASN A 19 -3.03 13.63 0.25
C ASN A 19 -2.00 13.03 -0.68
N LEU A 20 -2.47 12.40 -1.76
CA LEU A 20 -1.64 11.76 -2.77
C LEU A 20 -1.83 12.42 -4.13
N GLU A 21 -0.73 12.45 -4.85
CA GLU A 21 -0.63 12.74 -6.28
C GLU A 21 -0.15 11.50 -7.04
N ALA A 22 0.04 11.60 -8.35
CA ALA A 22 0.55 10.51 -9.18
C ALA A 22 1.90 9.94 -8.66
N LEU A 23 2.74 10.82 -8.11
CA LEU A 23 3.96 10.48 -7.37
C LEU A 23 3.98 11.30 -6.08
N THR A 24 4.07 10.64 -4.95
CA THR A 24 4.12 11.30 -3.63
C THR A 24 5.38 10.88 -2.88
N SER A 25 6.23 11.86 -2.57
CA SER A 25 7.45 11.64 -1.80
C SER A 25 7.27 12.06 -0.34
N LEU A 26 7.58 11.19 0.59
CA LEU A 26 7.52 11.45 2.03
C LEU A 26 8.87 11.90 2.57
N ILE A 27 9.02 13.22 2.76
CA ILE A 27 10.25 13.83 3.28
C ILE A 27 9.99 14.36 4.70
N GLY A 28 10.99 14.27 5.55
CA GLY A 28 10.92 14.81 6.93
C GLY A 28 11.99 14.24 7.86
N THR A 29 12.12 14.83 9.01
CA THR A 29 13.07 14.41 10.07
C THR A 29 12.73 13.01 10.62
N ASN A 30 13.66 12.40 11.34
CA ASN A 30 13.38 11.19 12.09
C ASN A 30 12.25 11.45 13.09
N SER A 31 11.41 10.44 13.32
CA SER A 31 10.22 10.52 14.21
C SER A 31 9.08 11.43 13.73
N SER A 32 9.11 11.97 12.48
CA SER A 32 8.01 12.78 11.94
C SER A 32 6.75 11.99 11.58
N GLY A 33 6.76 10.66 11.69
CA GLY A 33 5.61 9.81 11.40
C GLY A 33 5.61 9.16 10.02
N LYS A 34 6.59 9.40 9.14
CA LYS A 34 6.67 8.81 7.79
C LYS A 34 6.46 7.30 7.80
N SER A 35 7.24 6.58 8.60
CA SER A 35 7.11 5.12 8.69
C SER A 35 5.76 4.69 9.26
N ASN A 36 5.16 5.47 10.15
CA ASN A 36 3.82 5.17 10.65
C ASN A 36 2.77 5.32 9.56
N ALA A 37 2.88 6.33 8.69
CA ALA A 37 1.98 6.49 7.54
C ALA A 37 2.13 5.30 6.56
N ILE A 38 3.36 4.93 6.23
CA ILE A 38 3.67 3.77 5.38
C ILE A 38 3.06 2.48 5.97
N GLU A 39 3.27 2.22 7.25
CA GLU A 39 2.68 1.05 7.90
C GLU A 39 1.14 1.05 7.87
N GLY A 40 0.50 2.20 8.05
CA GLY A 40 -0.96 2.32 7.91
C GLY A 40 -1.47 2.04 6.50
N ILE A 41 -0.71 2.47 5.49
CA ILE A 41 -1.01 2.19 4.07
C ILE A 41 -0.85 0.69 3.78
N HIS A 42 0.22 0.04 4.27
CA HIS A 42 0.40 -1.41 4.14
C HIS A 42 -0.76 -2.18 4.78
N ILE A 43 -1.20 -1.81 5.99
CA ILE A 43 -2.36 -2.45 6.62
C ILE A 43 -3.59 -2.38 5.70
N LEU A 44 -3.89 -1.20 5.13
CA LEU A 44 -5.04 -1.06 4.22
C LEU A 44 -4.88 -1.91 2.95
N ALA A 45 -3.70 -1.93 2.33
CA ALA A 45 -3.41 -2.75 1.16
C ALA A 45 -3.60 -4.24 1.46
N ASP A 46 -3.06 -4.71 2.58
CA ASP A 46 -3.14 -6.10 3.00
C ASP A 46 -4.57 -6.53 3.35
N THR A 47 -5.38 -5.64 3.95
CA THR A 47 -6.79 -5.94 4.22
C THR A 47 -7.59 -6.25 2.95
N ALA A 48 -7.21 -5.65 1.81
CA ALA A 48 -7.85 -5.90 0.52
C ALA A 48 -7.55 -7.29 -0.05
N THR A 49 -6.54 -7.99 0.45
CA THR A 49 -6.23 -9.37 0.06
C THR A 49 -7.15 -10.39 0.72
N GLY A 50 -7.83 -10.01 1.81
CA GLY A 50 -8.68 -10.88 2.60
C GLY A 50 -7.94 -11.67 3.70
N LEU A 51 -6.65 -11.40 3.92
CA LEU A 51 -5.89 -11.97 5.02
C LEU A 51 -6.51 -11.63 6.39
N GLU A 52 -6.26 -12.48 7.37
CA GLU A 52 -6.67 -12.20 8.74
C GLU A 52 -5.89 -11.02 9.32
N LEU A 53 -6.59 -10.12 10.02
CA LEU A 53 -5.99 -8.93 10.64
C LEU A 53 -4.87 -9.27 11.62
N GLY A 54 -4.98 -10.39 12.32
CA GLY A 54 -3.91 -10.88 13.19
C GLY A 54 -2.63 -11.20 12.42
N THR A 55 -2.76 -11.85 11.27
CA THR A 55 -1.64 -12.15 10.36
C THR A 55 -1.02 -10.86 9.82
N ILE A 56 -1.84 -9.91 9.39
CA ILE A 56 -1.36 -8.62 8.86
C ILE A 56 -0.55 -7.86 9.93
N LEU A 57 -1.08 -7.77 11.15
CA LEU A 57 -0.48 -6.93 12.20
C LEU A 57 0.67 -7.62 12.94
N ASP A 58 0.57 -8.91 13.20
CA ASP A 58 1.52 -9.65 14.05
C ASP A 58 2.42 -10.61 13.26
N GLY A 59 2.11 -10.86 11.97
CA GLY A 59 2.82 -11.85 11.15
C GLY A 59 2.48 -13.29 11.54
N THR A 60 3.22 -14.20 10.96
CA THR A 60 3.19 -15.66 11.28
C THR A 60 4.62 -16.18 11.34
N ARG A 61 4.79 -17.48 11.66
CA ARG A 61 6.13 -18.11 11.65
C ARG A 61 6.85 -18.03 10.29
N ASN A 62 6.08 -17.93 9.21
CA ASN A 62 6.61 -17.95 7.83
C ASN A 62 6.43 -16.62 7.09
N MET A 63 5.85 -15.63 7.73
CA MET A 63 5.55 -14.32 7.13
C MET A 63 5.74 -13.25 8.19
N ASP A 64 6.78 -12.44 8.02
CA ASP A 64 7.02 -11.30 8.88
C ASP A 64 5.98 -10.20 8.64
N SER A 65 5.56 -9.53 9.70
CA SER A 65 4.72 -8.35 9.59
C SER A 65 5.56 -7.11 9.26
N HIS A 66 5.06 -6.28 8.35
CA HIS A 66 5.62 -4.94 8.09
C HIS A 66 5.39 -3.96 9.25
N ILE A 67 4.61 -4.36 10.28
CA ILE A 67 4.17 -3.47 11.36
C ILE A 67 5.09 -3.61 12.56
N ARG A 68 5.87 -2.56 12.83
CA ARG A 68 6.79 -2.53 13.98
C ARG A 68 6.02 -2.60 15.30
N GLY A 69 6.35 -3.59 16.12
CA GLY A 69 5.72 -3.84 17.41
C GLY A 69 4.34 -4.50 17.33
N GLY A 70 3.90 -4.90 16.14
CA GLY A 70 2.68 -5.66 15.91
C GLY A 70 1.40 -4.93 16.35
N SER A 71 0.33 -5.71 16.56
CA SER A 71 -1.00 -5.21 16.93
C SER A 71 -1.00 -4.34 18.19
N LYS A 72 -0.12 -4.64 19.14
CA LYS A 72 0.01 -3.90 20.42
C LYS A 72 0.49 -2.46 20.25
N SER A 73 1.18 -2.16 19.14
CA SER A 73 1.74 -0.83 18.85
C SER A 73 0.88 0.00 17.89
N CYS A 74 -0.20 -0.56 17.34
CA CYS A 74 -1.02 0.12 16.33
C CYS A 74 -1.90 1.22 16.92
N CYS A 75 -2.46 1.00 18.12
CA CYS A 75 -3.31 1.99 18.76
C CYS A 75 -2.50 3.14 19.36
N ARG A 76 -2.99 4.36 19.19
CA ARG A 76 -2.47 5.54 19.91
C ARG A 76 -2.66 5.36 21.41
N PHE A 77 -1.72 5.91 22.19
CA PHE A 77 -1.74 5.80 23.65
C PHE A 77 -3.13 6.08 24.26
N LYS A 78 -3.60 5.21 25.16
CA LYS A 78 -4.92 5.20 25.81
C LYS A 78 -6.11 4.86 24.90
N THR A 79 -5.91 4.47 23.65
CA THR A 79 -7.00 3.96 22.80
C THR A 79 -6.91 2.45 22.66
N SER A 80 -8.04 1.82 22.35
CA SER A 80 -8.14 0.36 22.15
C SER A 80 -8.49 -0.03 20.71
N ALA A 81 -8.67 0.97 19.87
CA ALA A 81 -8.95 0.81 18.45
C ALA A 81 -8.38 1.99 17.65
N PHE A 82 -8.06 1.73 16.42
CA PHE A 82 -7.63 2.74 15.45
C PHE A 82 -8.46 2.63 14.18
N LYS A 83 -8.50 3.70 13.39
CA LYS A 83 -9.20 3.72 12.11
C LYS A 83 -8.25 4.11 10.99
N LEU A 84 -8.29 3.37 9.90
CA LEU A 84 -7.61 3.65 8.65
C LEU A 84 -8.65 3.81 7.55
N GLY A 85 -8.44 4.74 6.65
CA GLY A 85 -9.35 4.97 5.54
C GLY A 85 -8.64 5.54 4.32
N CYS A 86 -9.38 5.59 3.20
CA CYS A 86 -8.92 6.23 1.99
C CYS A 86 -10.06 6.88 1.23
N LEU A 87 -9.72 7.90 0.47
CA LEU A 87 -10.59 8.56 -0.50
C LEU A 87 -10.15 8.15 -1.90
N ILE A 88 -11.09 7.65 -2.70
CA ILE A 88 -10.81 7.12 -4.04
C ILE A 88 -11.67 7.86 -5.04
N ASP A 89 -11.06 8.33 -6.10
CA ASP A 89 -11.73 8.99 -7.21
C ASP A 89 -12.73 8.04 -7.89
N LEU A 90 -13.97 8.47 -8.04
CA LEU A 90 -15.01 7.70 -8.72
C LEU A 90 -15.38 8.37 -10.05
N ASP A 91 -15.78 9.64 -10.02
CA ASP A 91 -16.16 10.43 -11.18
C ASP A 91 -15.97 11.94 -10.90
N GLU A 92 -16.35 12.81 -11.86
CA GLU A 92 -16.20 14.27 -11.72
C GLU A 92 -16.90 14.88 -10.50
N LYS A 93 -17.90 14.21 -9.93
CA LYS A 93 -18.75 14.73 -8.83
C LYS A 93 -18.54 14.00 -7.52
N TYR A 94 -18.13 12.76 -7.58
CA TYR A 94 -18.14 11.88 -6.42
C TYR A 94 -16.83 11.14 -6.25
N ASP A 95 -16.52 10.88 -4.97
CA ASP A 95 -15.48 10.01 -4.49
C ASP A 95 -16.08 8.83 -3.73
N LEU A 96 -15.28 7.77 -3.56
CA LEU A 96 -15.56 6.69 -2.62
C LEU A 96 -14.73 6.91 -1.36
N TYR A 97 -15.39 7.03 -0.21
CA TYR A 97 -14.74 7.06 1.09
C TYR A 97 -14.89 5.70 1.78
N TYR A 98 -13.78 5.00 1.89
CA TYR A 98 -13.68 3.73 2.59
C TYR A 98 -12.94 3.89 3.90
N TYR A 99 -13.37 3.19 4.95
CA TYR A 99 -12.61 3.05 6.19
C TYR A 99 -12.87 1.73 6.89
N ILE A 100 -11.86 1.31 7.65
CA ILE A 100 -11.89 0.18 8.57
C ILE A 100 -11.41 0.64 9.94
N LYS A 101 -12.18 0.34 10.99
CA LYS A 101 -11.81 0.53 12.39
C LYS A 101 -11.48 -0.82 13.00
N ILE A 102 -10.26 -0.95 13.51
CA ILE A 102 -9.70 -2.20 14.03
C ILE A 102 -9.49 -2.04 15.53
N SER A 103 -10.06 -2.96 16.31
CA SER A 103 -9.78 -3.10 17.73
C SER A 103 -8.62 -4.08 17.95
N THR A 104 -7.69 -3.73 18.85
CA THR A 104 -6.58 -4.61 19.27
C THR A 104 -6.69 -5.02 20.74
N ASN A 105 -7.82 -4.70 21.39
CA ASN A 105 -8.08 -5.10 22.79
C ASN A 105 -8.54 -6.56 22.81
N LYS A 106 -7.85 -7.44 23.56
CA LYS A 106 -8.08 -8.87 23.68
C LYS A 106 -7.93 -9.67 22.37
N LYS A 107 -8.52 -9.22 21.27
CA LYS A 107 -8.46 -9.82 19.93
C LYS A 107 -8.33 -8.74 18.87
N VAL A 108 -7.64 -9.07 17.78
CA VAL A 108 -7.54 -8.19 16.62
C VAL A 108 -8.77 -8.42 15.75
N TRP A 109 -9.70 -7.46 15.78
CA TRP A 109 -11.00 -7.58 15.14
C TRP A 109 -11.45 -6.30 14.44
N VAL A 110 -12.22 -6.43 13.37
CA VAL A 110 -13.01 -5.33 12.83
C VAL A 110 -14.01 -4.86 13.89
N GLU A 111 -13.94 -3.59 14.27
CA GLU A 111 -14.93 -2.92 15.12
C GLU A 111 -16.01 -2.26 14.27
N GLU A 112 -15.62 -1.59 13.21
CA GLU A 112 -16.51 -0.95 12.25
C GLU A 112 -15.84 -0.90 10.88
N GLU A 113 -16.60 -1.09 9.81
CA GLU A 113 -16.12 -0.93 8.44
C GLU A 113 -17.23 -0.40 7.56
N ALA A 114 -16.91 0.54 6.67
CA ALA A 114 -17.91 1.14 5.82
C ALA A 114 -17.34 1.68 4.51
N LEU A 115 -18.21 1.77 3.53
CA LEU A 115 -17.99 2.42 2.24
C LEU A 115 -19.11 3.38 1.93
N TYR A 116 -18.77 4.60 1.57
CA TYR A 116 -19.69 5.67 1.20
C TYR A 116 -19.32 6.27 -0.15
N LYS A 117 -20.32 6.66 -0.92
CA LYS A 117 -20.18 7.58 -2.04
C LYS A 117 -20.37 9.00 -1.51
N VAL A 118 -19.37 9.85 -1.62
CA VAL A 118 -19.33 11.20 -1.08
C VAL A 118 -19.07 12.23 -2.18
N VAL A 119 -19.39 13.49 -1.93
CA VAL A 119 -19.06 14.58 -2.86
C VAL A 119 -17.55 14.76 -2.88
N ASN A 120 -16.99 15.04 -4.06
CA ASN A 120 -15.55 15.20 -4.30
C ASN A 120 -14.83 15.99 -3.20
N GLY A 121 -13.73 15.43 -2.70
CA GLY A 121 -12.86 16.02 -1.68
C GLY A 121 -13.45 16.06 -0.27
N LYS A 122 -14.61 15.43 -0.01
CA LYS A 122 -15.22 15.40 1.33
C LYS A 122 -15.04 14.03 1.96
N THR A 123 -14.48 14.01 3.15
CA THR A 123 -14.46 12.85 4.04
C THR A 123 -15.59 12.87 5.08
N GLU A 124 -16.41 13.92 5.05
CA GLU A 124 -17.58 14.05 5.91
C GLU A 124 -18.72 13.18 5.39
N LEU A 125 -19.26 12.34 6.27
CA LEU A 125 -20.37 11.44 5.95
C LEU A 125 -21.71 12.16 5.82
N ALA A 126 -21.80 13.44 6.20
CA ALA A 126 -23.00 14.25 6.09
C ALA A 126 -23.39 14.45 4.61
N GLY A 127 -24.45 13.77 4.19
CA GLY A 127 -24.94 13.79 2.81
C GLY A 127 -24.33 12.74 1.88
N GLY A 128 -23.44 11.88 2.36
CA GLY A 128 -22.90 10.75 1.59
C GLY A 128 -23.91 9.60 1.45
N GLU A 129 -23.91 8.95 0.28
CA GLU A 129 -24.67 7.73 0.07
C GLU A 129 -23.94 6.53 0.66
N LYS A 130 -24.54 5.86 1.65
CA LYS A 130 -24.00 4.63 2.20
C LYS A 130 -24.06 3.49 1.16
N ILE A 131 -22.92 2.89 0.85
CA ILE A 131 -22.85 1.67 0.04
C ILE A 131 -23.00 0.46 0.95
N PHE A 132 -22.15 0.35 1.96
CA PHE A 132 -22.34 -0.56 3.08
C PHE A 132 -21.80 0.03 4.37
N LYS A 133 -22.32 -0.47 5.49
CA LYS A 133 -21.78 -0.20 6.83
C LYS A 133 -22.00 -1.41 7.73
N THR A 134 -21.02 -1.71 8.56
CA THR A 134 -21.12 -2.80 9.51
C THR A 134 -21.87 -2.42 10.78
N LYS A 135 -22.53 -3.42 11.39
CA LYS A 135 -23.18 -3.34 12.71
C LYS A 135 -22.72 -4.51 13.55
N LEU A 136 -22.27 -4.25 14.77
CA LEU A 136 -21.96 -5.28 15.74
C LEU A 136 -23.27 -5.89 16.29
N ARG A 137 -23.36 -7.22 16.30
CA ARG A 137 -24.41 -7.96 17.01
C ARG A 137 -24.16 -7.97 18.51
N SER A 138 -22.90 -8.23 18.89
CA SER A 138 -22.41 -8.22 20.26
C SER A 138 -20.94 -7.90 20.24
N LYS A 139 -20.40 -7.31 21.31
CA LYS A 139 -18.97 -7.04 21.44
C LYS A 139 -18.14 -8.32 21.53
N GLU A 140 -18.74 -9.43 21.99
CA GLU A 140 -18.07 -10.71 22.19
C GLU A 140 -18.20 -11.66 21.00
N SER A 141 -19.13 -11.40 20.06
CA SER A 141 -19.31 -12.22 18.86
C SER A 141 -18.13 -12.03 17.91
N GLY A 142 -17.67 -13.13 17.32
CA GLY A 142 -16.73 -13.14 16.21
C GLY A 142 -17.32 -12.70 14.88
N ASP A 143 -18.64 -12.48 14.84
CA ASP A 143 -19.39 -12.10 13.65
C ASP A 143 -19.79 -10.63 13.68
N ILE A 144 -19.94 -10.05 12.50
CA ILE A 144 -20.40 -8.70 12.25
C ILE A 144 -21.38 -8.70 11.08
N GLN A 145 -22.42 -7.89 11.14
CA GLN A 145 -23.36 -7.73 10.04
C GLN A 145 -22.94 -6.57 9.15
N ALA A 146 -22.87 -6.82 7.84
CA ALA A 146 -22.71 -5.79 6.82
C ALA A 146 -24.08 -5.45 6.22
N GLU A 147 -24.60 -4.27 6.56
CA GLU A 147 -25.81 -3.72 5.94
C GLU A 147 -25.41 -2.99 4.66
N TYR A 148 -25.90 -3.43 3.48
CA TYR A 148 -25.66 -2.75 2.22
C TYR A 148 -26.94 -2.10 1.68
N ASN A 149 -26.78 -1.01 0.93
CA ASN A 149 -27.90 -0.22 0.43
C ASN A 149 -28.38 -0.75 -0.93
N ASP A 150 -29.46 -1.51 -0.92
CA ASP A 150 -30.12 -2.02 -2.14
C ASP A 150 -31.14 -1.03 -2.74
N LYS A 151 -31.28 0.18 -2.16
CA LYS A 151 -32.24 1.24 -2.55
C LYS A 151 -33.71 0.82 -2.55
N LYS A 152 -34.07 -0.26 -1.91
CA LYS A 152 -35.47 -0.60 -1.70
C LYS A 152 -36.05 0.21 -0.53
N ALA A 153 -37.33 0.53 -0.59
CA ALA A 153 -38.01 1.32 0.46
C ALA A 153 -38.12 0.59 1.81
N SER A 154 -37.89 -0.72 1.81
CA SER A 154 -37.88 -1.56 3.00
C SER A 154 -36.50 -1.57 3.65
N ARG A 155 -36.31 -2.43 4.64
CA ARG A 155 -35.04 -2.61 5.35
C ARG A 155 -33.93 -3.06 4.39
N ASN A 156 -32.75 -2.40 4.47
CA ASN A 156 -31.54 -2.85 3.78
C ASN A 156 -31.17 -4.28 4.19
N PRO A 157 -30.72 -5.13 3.24
CA PRO A 157 -30.28 -6.47 3.56
C PRO A 157 -28.99 -6.48 4.34
N ASP A 158 -28.84 -7.50 5.19
CA ASP A 158 -27.65 -7.73 6.01
C ASP A 158 -26.93 -9.00 5.54
N ILE A 159 -25.61 -8.93 5.42
CA ILE A 159 -24.74 -10.07 5.13
C ILE A 159 -23.90 -10.35 6.37
N LEU A 160 -23.86 -11.62 6.80
CA LEU A 160 -23.03 -12.05 7.92
C LEU A 160 -21.59 -12.22 7.49
N CYS A 161 -20.68 -11.52 8.17
CA CYS A 161 -19.25 -11.54 7.97
C CYS A 161 -18.50 -11.87 9.26
N MET A 162 -17.25 -12.29 9.12
CA MET A 162 -16.35 -12.55 10.24
C MET A 162 -15.54 -11.28 10.55
N ARG A 163 -15.27 -11.04 11.84
CA ARG A 163 -14.49 -9.87 12.30
C ARG A 163 -12.99 -10.03 12.19
N VAL A 164 -12.51 -11.22 11.88
CA VAL A 164 -11.06 -11.54 11.80
C VAL A 164 -10.40 -10.98 10.54
N SER A 165 -11.17 -10.67 9.50
CA SER A 165 -10.67 -10.10 8.25
C SER A 165 -11.58 -8.98 7.75
N SER A 166 -11.10 -8.17 6.77
CA SER A 166 -11.88 -7.08 6.17
C SER A 166 -13.24 -7.57 5.67
N VAL A 167 -14.29 -6.85 6.03
CA VAL A 167 -15.65 -7.09 5.55
C VAL A 167 -15.77 -6.72 4.08
N LEU A 168 -15.07 -5.67 3.62
CA LEU A 168 -14.99 -5.30 2.21
C LEU A 168 -14.52 -6.50 1.35
N ALA A 169 -13.44 -7.16 1.76
CA ALA A 169 -12.91 -8.33 1.06
C ALA A 169 -13.90 -9.52 1.07
N GLN A 170 -14.63 -9.74 2.17
CA GLN A 170 -15.63 -10.80 2.27
C GLN A 170 -16.87 -10.50 1.42
N LEU A 171 -17.30 -9.24 1.31
CA LEU A 171 -18.44 -8.84 0.49
C LEU A 171 -18.22 -9.12 -0.99
N ARG A 172 -16.98 -9.12 -1.48
CA ARG A 172 -16.63 -9.52 -2.84
C ARG A 172 -17.24 -10.88 -3.23
N THR A 173 -17.25 -11.84 -2.31
CA THR A 173 -17.74 -13.20 -2.56
C THR A 173 -19.15 -13.45 -2.03
N LYS A 174 -19.61 -12.65 -1.09
CA LYS A 174 -20.89 -12.86 -0.40
C LYS A 174 -22.03 -12.00 -0.93
N LEU A 175 -21.72 -10.87 -1.61
CA LEU A 175 -22.75 -9.97 -2.12
C LEU A 175 -23.49 -10.66 -3.28
N PRO A 176 -24.84 -10.72 -3.24
CA PRO A 176 -25.62 -11.21 -4.37
C PRO A 176 -25.46 -10.25 -5.56
N GLN A 177 -25.58 -10.80 -6.78
CA GLN A 177 -25.49 -9.99 -8.01
C GLN A 177 -26.80 -10.11 -8.84
N ASN A 178 -27.91 -10.28 -8.15
CA ASN A 178 -29.20 -10.57 -8.78
C ASN A 178 -29.84 -9.33 -9.41
N THR A 179 -29.65 -8.18 -8.78
CA THR A 179 -30.26 -6.91 -9.22
C THR A 179 -29.21 -5.97 -9.81
N TYR A 180 -29.67 -4.95 -10.54
CA TYR A 180 -28.78 -3.87 -11.00
C TYR A 180 -28.05 -3.20 -9.83
N ARG A 181 -28.75 -3.01 -8.72
CA ARG A 181 -28.19 -2.35 -7.54
C ARG A 181 -27.14 -3.21 -6.83
N ASP A 182 -27.36 -4.51 -6.75
CA ASP A 182 -26.35 -5.44 -6.20
C ASP A 182 -25.06 -5.33 -7.00
N ARG A 183 -25.17 -5.32 -8.35
CA ARG A 183 -24.02 -5.17 -9.26
C ARG A 183 -23.35 -3.80 -9.12
N GLU A 184 -24.10 -2.74 -8.92
CA GLU A 184 -23.55 -1.39 -8.66
C GLU A 184 -22.74 -1.36 -7.35
N CYS A 185 -23.30 -1.88 -6.26
CA CYS A 185 -22.59 -2.01 -4.98
C CYS A 185 -21.33 -2.86 -5.11
N PHE A 186 -21.42 -3.98 -5.83
CA PHE A 186 -20.29 -4.84 -6.13
C PHE A 186 -19.20 -4.08 -6.91
N GLY A 187 -19.56 -3.31 -7.92
CA GLY A 187 -18.62 -2.49 -8.69
C GLY A 187 -17.85 -1.49 -7.83
N TYR A 188 -18.50 -0.84 -6.86
CA TYR A 188 -17.82 0.05 -5.93
C TYR A 188 -16.86 -0.71 -5.00
N ILE A 189 -17.25 -1.89 -4.52
CA ILE A 189 -16.40 -2.74 -3.69
C ILE A 189 -15.16 -3.19 -4.47
N GLU A 190 -15.34 -3.67 -5.70
CA GLU A 190 -14.21 -4.07 -6.57
C GLU A 190 -13.28 -2.89 -6.85
N LEU A 191 -13.83 -1.71 -7.15
CA LEU A 191 -13.01 -0.52 -7.40
C LEU A 191 -12.11 -0.17 -6.21
N VAL A 192 -12.64 -0.26 -4.98
CA VAL A 192 -11.83 -0.02 -3.77
C VAL A 192 -10.77 -1.10 -3.61
N LEU A 193 -11.14 -2.38 -3.71
CA LEU A 193 -10.21 -3.50 -3.57
C LEU A 193 -9.08 -3.45 -4.60
N GLU A 194 -9.39 -3.14 -5.86
CA GLU A 194 -8.39 -3.01 -6.91
C GLU A 194 -7.42 -1.85 -6.67
N ASN A 195 -7.93 -0.70 -6.22
CA ASN A 195 -7.05 0.44 -5.91
C ASN A 195 -6.14 0.14 -4.73
N LEU A 196 -6.64 -0.51 -3.68
CA LEU A 196 -5.84 -0.89 -2.51
C LEU A 196 -4.77 -1.93 -2.88
N LYS A 197 -5.09 -2.93 -3.71
CA LYS A 197 -4.14 -3.95 -4.17
C LYS A 197 -3.05 -3.42 -5.10
N LYS A 198 -3.31 -2.31 -5.79
CA LYS A 198 -2.34 -1.65 -6.69
C LYS A 198 -1.39 -0.71 -5.96
N ILE A 199 -1.54 -0.54 -4.65
CA ILE A 199 -0.60 0.26 -3.87
C ILE A 199 0.78 -0.37 -3.95
N PHE A 200 1.73 0.41 -4.40
CA PHE A 200 3.14 0.06 -4.41
C PHE A 200 3.91 1.11 -3.61
N ILE A 201 4.66 0.67 -2.61
CA ILE A 201 5.48 1.52 -1.77
C ILE A 201 6.94 1.23 -2.09
N LEU A 202 7.67 2.25 -2.52
CA LEU A 202 9.09 2.15 -2.79
C LEU A 202 9.87 2.62 -1.55
N ASN A 203 10.64 1.73 -0.96
CA ASN A 203 11.45 1.99 0.22
C ASN A 203 12.85 1.36 0.07
N PRO A 204 13.72 1.95 -0.76
CA PRO A 204 15.02 1.37 -1.10
C PRO A 204 15.88 1.11 0.14
N VAL A 205 16.38 -0.12 0.27
CA VAL A 205 17.30 -0.56 1.32
C VAL A 205 18.68 -0.81 0.69
N PRO A 206 19.65 0.12 0.80
CA PRO A 206 20.94 0.00 0.10
C PRO A 206 21.71 -1.29 0.38
N SER A 207 21.60 -1.87 1.59
CA SER A 207 22.21 -3.15 1.90
C SER A 207 21.70 -4.28 1.00
N ASP A 208 20.42 -4.28 0.68
CA ASP A 208 19.76 -5.34 -0.09
C ASP A 208 20.01 -5.17 -1.60
N MET A 209 20.27 -3.93 -2.05
CA MET A 209 20.52 -3.57 -3.45
C MET A 209 21.92 -4.00 -3.96
N ARG A 210 22.79 -4.46 -3.06
CA ARG A 210 24.20 -4.77 -3.36
C ARG A 210 24.46 -6.21 -3.80
N ASP A 211 23.45 -7.09 -3.76
CA ASP A 211 23.64 -8.49 -4.08
C ASP A 211 23.33 -8.82 -5.54
N TYR A 212 23.87 -9.97 -5.97
CA TYR A 212 23.51 -10.58 -7.24
C TYR A 212 22.08 -11.11 -7.18
N VAL A 213 21.30 -10.87 -8.23
CA VAL A 213 19.91 -11.30 -8.33
C VAL A 213 19.68 -12.03 -9.64
N ARG A 214 18.69 -12.90 -9.71
CA ARG A 214 18.30 -13.60 -10.93
C ARG A 214 17.91 -12.62 -12.03
N ILE A 215 18.43 -12.81 -13.23
CA ILE A 215 18.13 -11.99 -14.42
C ILE A 215 16.63 -11.88 -14.70
N THR A 216 15.87 -12.93 -14.37
CA THR A 216 14.42 -13.02 -14.60
C THR A 216 13.57 -12.30 -13.56
N ASP A 217 14.16 -11.80 -12.46
CA ASP A 217 13.45 -11.11 -11.38
C ASP A 217 13.28 -9.61 -11.72
N THR A 218 12.46 -9.32 -12.73
CA THR A 218 12.31 -7.99 -13.33
C THR A 218 11.17 -7.14 -12.74
N ASP A 219 10.33 -7.69 -11.87
CA ASP A 219 9.30 -6.93 -11.16
C ASP A 219 9.91 -6.25 -9.94
N LEU A 220 9.95 -4.90 -9.95
CA LEU A 220 10.61 -4.12 -8.89
C LEU A 220 10.01 -4.42 -7.52
N LYS A 221 10.86 -4.82 -6.56
CA LYS A 221 10.47 -5.05 -5.17
C LYS A 221 10.57 -3.78 -4.34
N GLU A 222 9.81 -3.74 -3.26
CA GLU A 222 9.71 -2.57 -2.38
C GLU A 222 11.06 -2.09 -1.85
N ASN A 223 11.91 -3.01 -1.37
CA ASN A 223 13.25 -2.73 -0.85
C ASN A 223 14.31 -2.54 -1.94
N CYS A 224 13.94 -2.67 -3.22
CA CYS A 224 14.82 -2.62 -4.38
C CYS A 224 15.92 -3.70 -4.41
N GLU A 225 15.76 -4.83 -3.69
CA GLU A 225 16.79 -5.89 -3.68
C GLU A 225 17.10 -6.41 -5.09
N ASN A 226 16.11 -6.40 -6.01
CA ASN A 226 16.27 -6.87 -7.39
C ASN A 226 16.52 -5.75 -8.42
N ILE A 227 16.94 -4.57 -7.97
CA ILE A 227 17.16 -3.42 -8.86
C ILE A 227 18.09 -3.72 -10.03
N SER A 228 19.09 -4.60 -9.84
CA SER A 228 20.04 -5.00 -10.87
C SER A 228 19.36 -5.66 -12.08
N ALA A 229 18.39 -6.55 -11.84
CA ALA A 229 17.63 -7.21 -12.91
C ALA A 229 16.65 -6.24 -13.59
N VAL A 230 16.01 -5.40 -12.80
CA VAL A 230 15.08 -4.37 -13.29
C VAL A 230 15.79 -3.38 -14.20
N LEU A 231 16.93 -2.83 -13.77
CA LEU A 231 17.74 -1.90 -14.58
C LEU A 231 18.25 -2.56 -15.84
N ARG A 232 18.70 -3.83 -15.76
CA ARG A 232 19.13 -4.57 -16.94
C ARG A 232 18.00 -4.69 -17.96
N HIS A 233 16.82 -5.12 -17.52
CA HIS A 233 15.66 -5.24 -18.39
C HIS A 233 15.25 -3.89 -19.02
N LEU A 234 15.26 -2.80 -18.26
CA LEU A 234 15.01 -1.46 -18.78
C LEU A 234 16.05 -1.03 -19.81
N CYS A 235 17.33 -1.35 -19.60
CA CYS A 235 18.44 -1.00 -20.48
C CYS A 235 18.54 -1.87 -21.77
N GLU A 236 17.73 -2.93 -21.90
CA GLU A 236 17.58 -3.67 -23.18
C GLU A 236 16.96 -2.75 -24.26
N ASP A 237 16.15 -1.78 -23.86
CA ASP A 237 15.65 -0.69 -24.70
C ASP A 237 16.64 0.48 -24.65
N SER A 238 17.23 0.81 -25.81
CA SER A 238 18.24 1.86 -25.92
C SER A 238 17.69 3.27 -25.59
N GLU A 239 16.42 3.54 -25.85
CA GLU A 239 15.81 4.83 -25.54
C GLU A 239 15.57 4.97 -24.03
N LYS A 240 15.06 3.95 -23.38
CA LYS A 240 14.91 3.92 -21.91
C LYS A 240 16.26 4.05 -21.21
N LYS A 241 17.29 3.37 -21.72
CA LYS A 241 18.66 3.54 -21.20
C LYS A 241 19.15 4.98 -21.29
N LYS A 242 18.89 5.65 -22.40
CA LYS A 242 19.26 7.07 -22.58
C LYS A 242 18.50 7.99 -21.62
N GLU A 243 17.19 7.76 -21.46
CA GLU A 243 16.38 8.51 -20.50
C GLU A 243 16.88 8.34 -19.07
N LEU A 244 17.16 7.10 -18.67
CA LEU A 244 17.71 6.78 -17.35
C LEU A 244 19.05 7.48 -17.12
N LEU A 245 19.98 7.39 -18.09
CA LEU A 245 21.27 8.06 -18.02
C LEU A 245 21.12 9.58 -17.94
N LYS A 246 20.16 10.17 -18.65
CA LYS A 246 19.87 11.59 -18.55
C LYS A 246 19.41 11.98 -17.15
N ILE A 247 18.45 11.25 -16.56
CA ILE A 247 17.96 11.50 -15.20
C ILE A 247 19.11 11.43 -14.20
N VAL A 248 19.92 10.36 -14.28
CA VAL A 248 21.05 10.15 -13.38
C VAL A 248 22.14 11.20 -13.62
N SER A 249 22.36 11.70 -14.84
CA SER A 249 23.35 12.74 -15.13
C SER A 249 22.95 14.15 -14.69
N ASP A 250 21.67 14.40 -14.46
CA ASP A 250 21.17 15.68 -13.99
C ASP A 250 21.24 15.84 -12.45
N LEU A 251 21.63 14.76 -11.73
CA LEU A 251 21.82 14.82 -10.28
C LEU A 251 23.09 15.60 -9.91
N PRO A 252 23.07 16.38 -8.81
CA PRO A 252 24.26 17.08 -8.32
C PRO A 252 25.43 16.12 -8.08
N GLU A 253 26.63 16.54 -8.38
CA GLU A 253 27.87 15.76 -8.21
C GLU A 253 27.94 14.46 -9.01
N ASN A 254 27.20 14.37 -10.11
CA ASN A 254 27.08 13.14 -10.86
C ASN A 254 28.24 12.95 -11.86
N GLU A 255 29.02 11.92 -11.58
CA GLU A 255 30.17 11.51 -12.40
C GLU A 255 29.85 10.29 -13.27
N ILE A 256 28.59 9.86 -13.37
CA ILE A 256 28.20 8.64 -14.07
C ILE A 256 28.20 8.87 -15.58
N LYS A 257 28.89 8.00 -16.30
CA LYS A 257 29.00 7.99 -17.77
C LYS A 257 28.10 6.93 -18.40
N ASP A 258 27.99 5.77 -17.78
CA ASP A 258 27.25 4.63 -18.32
C ASP A 258 26.79 3.67 -17.20
N ILE A 259 25.75 2.90 -17.49
CA ILE A 259 25.28 1.80 -16.68
C ILE A 259 25.63 0.51 -17.40
N GLY A 260 26.37 -0.35 -16.73
CA GLY A 260 26.75 -1.69 -17.18
C GLY A 260 26.23 -2.77 -16.25
N PHE A 261 26.42 -4.02 -16.66
CA PHE A 261 25.95 -5.18 -15.90
C PHE A 261 27.02 -6.27 -15.88
N ILE A 262 27.23 -6.87 -14.72
CA ILE A 262 28.12 -8.02 -14.54
C ILE A 262 27.22 -9.23 -14.32
N THR A 263 27.38 -10.25 -15.18
CA THR A 263 26.56 -11.47 -15.11
C THR A 263 27.43 -12.65 -14.72
N THR A 264 26.86 -13.57 -13.95
CA THR A 264 27.49 -14.85 -13.60
C THR A 264 27.10 -15.94 -14.60
N GLN A 265 27.80 -17.09 -14.53
CA GLN A 265 27.47 -18.29 -15.32
C GLN A 265 26.12 -18.92 -14.90
N LEU A 266 25.56 -18.51 -13.76
CA LEU A 266 24.29 -19.01 -13.22
C LEU A 266 23.10 -18.07 -13.51
N ASP A 267 23.24 -17.15 -14.48
CA ASP A 267 22.23 -16.15 -14.82
C ASP A 267 21.84 -15.22 -13.66
N ASP A 268 22.79 -14.91 -12.79
CA ASP A 268 22.65 -13.83 -11.83
C ASP A 268 23.28 -12.54 -12.37
N VAL A 269 22.76 -11.39 -11.98
CA VAL A 269 23.21 -10.09 -12.44
C VAL A 269 23.40 -9.11 -11.28
N ILE A 270 24.42 -8.28 -11.39
CA ILE A 270 24.61 -7.08 -10.57
C ILE A 270 24.85 -5.89 -11.49
N PHE A 271 24.20 -4.75 -11.21
CA PHE A 271 24.47 -3.54 -11.97
C PHE A 271 25.79 -2.90 -11.55
N ALA A 272 26.39 -2.16 -12.46
CA ALA A 272 27.62 -1.44 -12.23
C ALA A 272 27.61 -0.11 -12.96
N LEU A 273 28.29 0.88 -12.40
CA LEU A 273 28.39 2.22 -12.96
C LEU A 273 29.78 2.46 -13.52
N ARG A 274 29.87 3.25 -14.59
CA ARG A 274 31.10 3.79 -15.14
C ARG A 274 31.16 5.27 -14.85
N GLU A 275 32.23 5.75 -14.24
CA GLU A 275 32.42 7.14 -13.90
C GLU A 275 33.11 7.93 -15.01
N LYS A 276 32.86 9.24 -15.08
CA LYS A 276 33.39 10.16 -16.13
C LYS A 276 34.89 10.43 -15.97
N TYR A 277 35.38 10.51 -14.73
CA TYR A 277 36.75 10.94 -14.43
C TYR A 277 37.78 9.83 -14.39
N ILE A 278 37.35 8.58 -14.44
CA ILE A 278 38.24 7.45 -14.48
C ILE A 278 38.46 7.08 -15.95
N ASN A 279 39.66 7.30 -16.45
CA ASN A 279 40.08 6.93 -17.81
C ASN A 279 40.16 5.42 -18.05
N SER A 280 39.66 4.62 -17.13
CA SER A 280 39.60 3.16 -17.24
C SER A 280 38.25 2.69 -17.76
N SER A 281 38.25 1.55 -18.42
CA SER A 281 37.05 0.80 -18.75
C SER A 281 36.41 0.12 -17.53
N GLU A 282 36.86 0.46 -16.31
CA GLU A 282 36.47 -0.20 -15.07
C GLU A 282 35.02 0.13 -14.72
N LEU A 283 34.30 -0.92 -14.31
CA LEU A 283 32.94 -0.86 -13.82
C LEU A 283 32.96 -0.99 -12.29
N PHE A 284 32.30 -0.08 -11.61
CA PHE A 284 32.08 -0.14 -10.18
C PHE A 284 30.74 -0.81 -9.91
N ASP A 285 30.76 -2.05 -9.44
CA ASP A 285 29.55 -2.80 -9.11
C ASP A 285 28.83 -2.21 -7.90
N ALA A 286 27.54 -2.55 -7.70
CA ALA A 286 26.70 -2.03 -6.62
C ALA A 286 27.30 -2.21 -5.22
N LYS A 287 28.18 -3.20 -5.01
CA LYS A 287 28.85 -3.43 -3.70
C LYS A 287 29.80 -2.30 -3.34
N LYS A 288 30.34 -1.60 -4.32
CA LYS A 288 31.31 -0.50 -4.16
C LYS A 288 30.67 0.87 -4.07
N LEU A 289 29.36 0.97 -4.40
CA LEU A 289 28.65 2.25 -4.43
C LEU A 289 28.23 2.72 -3.04
N SER A 290 28.16 4.05 -2.86
CA SER A 290 27.66 4.65 -1.63
C SER A 290 26.15 4.43 -1.46
N ASP A 291 25.65 4.49 -0.23
CA ASP A 291 24.21 4.43 0.04
C ASP A 291 23.43 5.57 -0.63
N GLY A 292 24.06 6.75 -0.73
CA GLY A 292 23.49 7.89 -1.44
C GLY A 292 23.30 7.59 -2.93
N THR A 293 24.31 7.05 -3.59
CA THR A 293 24.27 6.69 -5.01
C THR A 293 23.20 5.61 -5.28
N LEU A 294 23.04 4.63 -4.37
CA LEU A 294 22.05 3.56 -4.51
C LEU A 294 20.60 4.04 -4.34
N ARG A 295 20.38 5.15 -3.63
CA ARG A 295 19.04 5.72 -3.41
C ARG A 295 18.60 6.73 -4.47
N CYS A 296 19.50 7.16 -5.31
CA CYS A 296 19.22 8.03 -6.45
C CYS A 296 18.72 7.24 -7.66
#